data_5ea57ff535bace4e78a89620b68bfbd4
#
_entry.id   5ea57ff535bace4e78a89620b68bfbd4
#
_cell.length_a   1.000
_cell.length_b   1.000
_cell.length_c   1.000
_cell.angle_alpha   90.00
_cell.angle_beta   90.00
_cell.angle_gamma   90.00
#
_symmetry.space_group_name_H-M   'P 1'
#
loop_
_entity.id
_entity.type
_entity.pdbx_description
1 polymer ?
#
loop_
_entity_poly.entity_id
_entity_poly.type
_entity_poly.pdbx_seq_one_letter_code
_entity_poly.pdbx_strand_id
1 'polypeptide(L)'
;KTACLLVGGLLAGVAWSADQAPATAQEADWEQRLGRATELQRSAAARKAAAEKLLEEQSAGCYRKFLVNSCLDEAQGEYLEAFKDARRLDNEGKAIERQVKKEQFSAREARWAAE
;
A
#
# COMPACT_ATOMS: atom_id res chain seq x y z
N LYS A 1 -8.74 46.45 50.09
CA LYS A 1 -7.34 46.09 50.49
C LYS A 1 -7.26 44.58 50.58
N THR A 2 -6.98 43.90 49.52
CA THR A 2 -6.44 42.53 49.56
C THR A 2 -5.85 42.23 48.20
N ALA A 3 -4.54 42.07 48.19
CA ALA A 3 -3.75 41.69 47.02
C ALA A 3 -3.90 40.18 46.77
N CYS A 4 -4.25 39.80 45.57
CA CYS A 4 -4.26 38.42 45.17
C CYS A 4 -3.04 38.16 44.22
N LEU A 5 -2.08 37.45 44.76
CA LEU A 5 -0.90 36.99 44.02
C LEU A 5 -1.26 35.81 43.15
N LEU A 6 -1.20 35.98 41.81
CA LEU A 6 -1.30 34.93 40.86
C LEU A 6 0.08 34.30 40.62
N VAL A 7 0.25 33.08 41.12
CA VAL A 7 1.44 32.25 40.85
C VAL A 7 1.19 31.60 39.47
N GLY A 8 1.90 32.11 38.47
CA GLY A 8 1.96 31.51 37.16
C GLY A 8 2.90 30.30 37.15
N GLY A 9 2.31 29.10 37.04
CA GLY A 9 3.07 27.87 36.83
C GLY A 9 3.51 27.75 35.35
N LEU A 10 4.80 27.91 35.07
CA LEU A 10 5.42 27.54 33.80
C LEU A 10 5.52 26.00 33.73
N LEU A 11 4.65 25.38 32.99
CA LEU A 11 4.84 24.00 32.54
C LEU A 11 5.82 24.02 31.36
N ALA A 12 7.08 23.76 31.65
CA ALA A 12 8.07 23.47 30.62
C ALA A 12 7.73 22.12 29.98
N GLY A 13 7.07 22.15 28.81
CA GLY A 13 6.88 20.99 27.98
C GLY A 13 8.24 20.52 27.45
N VAL A 14 8.69 19.36 27.93
CA VAL A 14 9.87 18.68 27.38
C VAL A 14 9.44 18.14 26.03
N ALA A 15 9.77 18.86 24.97
CA ALA A 15 9.67 18.32 23.61
C ALA A 15 10.71 17.19 23.49
N TRP A 16 10.27 15.96 23.54
CA TRP A 16 11.07 14.82 23.10
C TRP A 16 11.23 14.93 21.59
N SER A 17 12.25 15.65 21.17
CA SER A 17 12.79 15.51 19.83
C SER A 17 13.43 14.13 19.80
N ALA A 18 12.71 13.15 19.22
CA ALA A 18 13.32 11.89 18.84
C ALA A 18 14.43 12.25 17.86
N ASP A 19 15.66 12.10 18.31
CA ASP A 19 16.87 12.29 17.51
C ASP A 19 16.93 11.15 16.49
N GLN A 20 16.09 11.27 15.43
CA GLN A 20 16.15 10.37 14.29
C GLN A 20 17.38 10.77 13.50
N ALA A 21 18.42 9.93 13.54
CA ALA A 21 19.54 10.05 12.64
C ALA A 21 19.02 10.19 11.20
N PRO A 22 19.55 11.13 10.40
CA PRO A 22 19.08 11.30 9.03
C PRO A 22 19.23 9.99 8.27
N ALA A 23 18.15 9.55 7.59
CA ALA A 23 18.15 8.37 6.77
C ALA A 23 19.26 8.48 5.70
N THR A 24 20.01 7.41 5.49
CA THR A 24 21.01 7.35 4.42
C THR A 24 20.30 7.43 3.06
N ALA A 25 21.02 7.82 1.99
CA ALA A 25 20.48 7.84 0.64
C ALA A 25 19.91 6.45 0.23
N GLN A 26 20.54 5.38 0.70
CA GLN A 26 20.08 4.00 0.47
C GLN A 26 18.78 3.69 1.20
N GLU A 27 18.65 4.12 2.44
CA GLU A 27 17.41 3.95 3.22
C GLU A 27 16.25 4.73 2.61
N ALA A 28 16.51 5.94 2.12
CA ALA A 28 15.53 6.75 1.41
C ALA A 28 15.07 6.08 0.09
N ASP A 29 15.99 5.46 -0.65
CA ASP A 29 15.66 4.68 -1.86
C ASP A 29 14.76 3.48 -1.53
N TRP A 30 15.10 2.71 -0.50
CA TRP A 30 14.28 1.58 -0.06
C TRP A 30 12.88 2.03 0.37
N GLU A 31 12.77 3.11 1.11
CA GLU A 31 11.48 3.66 1.54
C GLU A 31 10.62 4.06 0.35
N GLN A 32 11.20 4.76 -0.63
CA GLN A 32 10.51 5.15 -1.86
C GLN A 32 10.02 3.92 -2.65
N ARG A 33 10.86 2.90 -2.80
CA ARG A 33 10.51 1.65 -3.51
C ARG A 33 9.43 0.87 -2.77
N LEU A 34 9.49 0.77 -1.45
CA LEU A 34 8.45 0.13 -0.63
C LEU A 34 7.13 0.90 -0.71
N GLY A 35 7.18 2.22 -0.73
CA GLY A 35 6.01 3.07 -0.95
C GLY A 35 5.35 2.78 -2.31
N ARG A 36 6.14 2.68 -3.38
CA ARG A 36 5.65 2.27 -4.70
C ARG A 36 5.04 0.87 -4.70
N ALA A 37 5.68 -0.08 -4.03
CA ALA A 37 5.16 -1.44 -3.91
C ALA A 37 3.79 -1.47 -3.22
N THR A 38 3.62 -0.70 -2.15
CA THR A 38 2.35 -0.54 -1.44
C THR A 38 1.27 0.05 -2.33
N GLU A 39 1.58 1.09 -3.10
CA GLU A 39 0.64 1.70 -4.04
C GLU A 39 0.20 0.73 -5.16
N LEU A 40 1.14 -0.05 -5.70
CA LEU A 40 0.82 -1.08 -6.71
C LEU A 40 -0.12 -2.15 -6.14
N GLN A 41 0.13 -2.63 -4.93
CA GLN A 41 -0.71 -3.63 -4.26
C GLN A 41 -2.10 -3.06 -3.93
N ARG A 42 -2.16 -1.81 -3.47
CA ARG A 42 -3.42 -1.11 -3.22
C ARG A 42 -4.24 -0.92 -4.50
N SER A 43 -3.59 -0.49 -5.58
CA SER A 43 -4.22 -0.35 -6.90
C SER A 43 -4.72 -1.70 -7.42
N ALA A 44 -3.95 -2.76 -7.24
CA ALA A 44 -4.36 -4.13 -7.59
C ALA A 44 -5.61 -4.57 -6.85
N ALA A 45 -5.65 -4.35 -5.53
CA ALA A 45 -6.81 -4.69 -4.70
C ALA A 45 -8.06 -3.91 -5.11
N ALA A 46 -7.92 -2.60 -5.39
CA ALA A 46 -9.01 -1.76 -5.85
C ALA A 46 -9.57 -2.20 -7.21
N ARG A 47 -8.68 -2.53 -8.16
CA ARG A 47 -9.08 -3.02 -9.50
C ARG A 47 -9.79 -4.38 -9.42
N LYS A 48 -9.29 -5.27 -8.56
CA LYS A 48 -9.94 -6.57 -8.32
C LYS A 48 -11.34 -6.39 -7.76
N ALA A 49 -11.51 -5.56 -6.74
CA ALA A 49 -12.82 -5.28 -6.15
C ALA A 49 -13.79 -4.65 -7.16
N ALA A 50 -13.31 -3.72 -7.99
CA ALA A 50 -14.12 -3.11 -9.04
C ALA A 50 -14.54 -4.13 -10.11
N ALA A 51 -13.64 -5.05 -10.49
CA ALA A 51 -13.93 -6.11 -11.45
C ALA A 51 -14.98 -7.10 -10.92
N GLU A 52 -14.88 -7.48 -9.65
CA GLU A 52 -15.85 -8.36 -8.97
C GLU A 52 -17.24 -7.71 -8.94
N LYS A 53 -17.31 -6.44 -8.58
CA LYS A 53 -18.57 -5.68 -8.57
C LYS A 53 -19.19 -5.56 -9.97
N LEU A 54 -18.37 -5.26 -10.98
CA LEU A 54 -18.83 -5.14 -12.36
C LEU A 54 -19.35 -6.50 -12.88
N LEU A 55 -18.67 -7.61 -12.57
CA LEU A 55 -19.12 -8.95 -12.92
C LEU A 55 -20.50 -9.25 -12.31
N GLU A 56 -20.70 -8.89 -11.04
CA GLU A 56 -21.99 -9.09 -10.38
C GLU A 56 -23.11 -8.28 -11.05
N GLU A 57 -22.86 -7.01 -11.35
CA GLU A 57 -23.83 -6.12 -12.02
C GLU A 57 -24.15 -6.61 -13.45
N GLN A 58 -23.13 -6.97 -14.24
CA GLN A 58 -23.31 -7.48 -15.60
C GLN A 58 -24.05 -8.83 -15.60
N SER A 59 -23.68 -9.74 -14.71
CA SER A 59 -24.32 -11.04 -14.58
C SER A 59 -25.80 -10.90 -14.24
N ALA A 60 -26.15 -10.02 -13.31
CA ALA A 60 -27.55 -9.73 -12.97
C ALA A 60 -28.33 -9.18 -14.18
N GLY A 61 -27.70 -8.32 -14.99
CA GLY A 61 -28.27 -7.80 -16.23
C GLY A 61 -28.46 -8.87 -17.31
N CYS A 62 -27.60 -9.87 -17.36
CA CYS A 62 -27.66 -10.95 -18.36
C CYS A 62 -28.93 -11.79 -18.26
N TYR A 63 -29.44 -12.01 -17.07
CA TYR A 63 -30.68 -12.78 -16.86
C TYR A 63 -31.95 -12.14 -17.45
N ARG A 64 -31.87 -10.88 -17.84
CA ARG A 64 -32.94 -10.15 -18.55
C ARG A 64 -32.84 -10.22 -20.06
N LYS A 65 -31.78 -10.81 -20.59
CA LYS A 65 -31.50 -10.91 -22.02
C LYS A 65 -31.92 -12.24 -22.57
N PHE A 66 -32.18 -12.31 -23.91
CA PHE A 66 -32.54 -13.54 -24.60
C PHE A 66 -31.37 -14.54 -24.66
N LEU A 67 -30.14 -14.06 -24.90
CA LEU A 67 -28.93 -14.89 -24.95
C LEU A 67 -28.17 -14.80 -23.63
N VAL A 68 -28.71 -15.40 -22.57
CA VAL A 68 -28.16 -15.34 -21.21
C VAL A 68 -26.74 -15.89 -21.14
N ASN A 69 -26.49 -17.07 -21.70
CA ASN A 69 -25.18 -17.72 -21.62
C ASN A 69 -24.08 -16.92 -22.33
N SER A 70 -24.37 -16.41 -23.53
CA SER A 70 -23.43 -15.57 -24.28
C SER A 70 -23.07 -14.29 -23.49
N CYS A 71 -24.07 -13.67 -22.87
CA CYS A 71 -23.88 -12.49 -22.02
C CYS A 71 -23.02 -12.81 -20.78
N LEU A 72 -23.27 -13.94 -20.11
CA LEU A 72 -22.49 -14.38 -18.95
C LEU A 72 -21.04 -14.69 -19.34
N ASP A 73 -20.82 -15.35 -20.47
CA ASP A 73 -19.47 -15.66 -20.97
C ASP A 73 -18.69 -14.38 -21.29
N GLU A 74 -19.33 -13.38 -21.88
CA GLU A 74 -18.72 -12.07 -22.14
C GLU A 74 -18.34 -11.36 -20.84
N ALA A 75 -19.26 -11.29 -19.87
CA ALA A 75 -19.02 -10.70 -18.57
C ALA A 75 -17.87 -11.40 -17.83
N GLN A 76 -17.83 -12.73 -17.89
CA GLN A 76 -16.75 -13.53 -17.31
C GLN A 76 -15.41 -13.26 -17.99
N GLY A 77 -15.40 -13.10 -19.31
CA GLY A 77 -14.20 -12.76 -20.08
C GLY A 77 -13.62 -11.41 -19.69
N GLU A 78 -14.46 -10.39 -19.57
CA GLU A 78 -14.05 -9.06 -19.10
C GLU A 78 -13.48 -9.09 -17.69
N TYR A 79 -14.12 -9.83 -16.80
CA TYR A 79 -13.63 -10.04 -15.44
C TYR A 79 -12.24 -10.68 -15.41
N LEU A 80 -12.03 -11.74 -16.18
CA LEU A 80 -10.74 -12.45 -16.24
C LEU A 80 -9.61 -11.55 -16.74
N GLU A 81 -9.85 -10.69 -17.72
CA GLU A 81 -8.85 -9.73 -18.19
C GLU A 81 -8.53 -8.68 -17.12
N ALA A 82 -9.53 -8.11 -16.47
CA ALA A 82 -9.33 -7.17 -15.37
C ALA A 82 -8.60 -7.82 -14.18
N PHE A 83 -8.92 -9.07 -13.88
CA PHE A 83 -8.26 -9.84 -12.82
C PHE A 83 -6.79 -10.13 -13.13
N LYS A 84 -6.46 -10.47 -14.38
CA LYS A 84 -5.06 -10.65 -14.82
C LYS A 84 -4.25 -9.37 -14.66
N ASP A 85 -4.82 -8.22 -15.06
CA ASP A 85 -4.18 -6.93 -14.90
C ASP A 85 -3.94 -6.55 -13.44
N ALA A 86 -4.94 -6.76 -12.58
CA ALA A 86 -4.80 -6.55 -11.14
C ALA A 86 -3.69 -7.44 -10.56
N ARG A 87 -3.66 -8.69 -10.94
CA ARG A 87 -2.68 -9.67 -10.49
C ARG A 87 -1.26 -9.33 -10.94
N ARG A 88 -1.10 -8.76 -12.14
CA ARG A 88 0.19 -8.27 -12.63
C ARG A 88 0.73 -7.15 -11.75
N LEU A 89 -0.10 -6.17 -11.38
CA LEU A 89 0.28 -5.08 -10.49
C LEU A 89 0.65 -5.58 -9.09
N ASP A 90 -0.11 -6.50 -8.54
CA ASP A 90 0.17 -7.12 -7.25
C ASP A 90 1.52 -7.85 -7.24
N ASN A 91 1.78 -8.62 -8.29
CA ASN A 91 3.04 -9.33 -8.44
C ASN A 91 4.23 -8.39 -8.61
N GLU A 92 4.07 -7.28 -9.34
CA GLU A 92 5.10 -6.24 -9.48
C GLU A 92 5.42 -5.62 -8.11
N GLY A 93 4.39 -5.23 -7.34
CA GLY A 93 4.57 -4.70 -6.00
C GLY A 93 5.30 -5.68 -5.07
N LYS A 94 4.90 -6.93 -5.07
CA LYS A 94 5.55 -8.00 -4.29
C LYS A 94 6.99 -8.26 -4.73
N ALA A 95 7.30 -8.14 -6.01
CA ALA A 95 8.67 -8.30 -6.51
C ALA A 95 9.58 -7.18 -6.01
N ILE A 96 9.11 -5.93 -6.03
CA ILE A 96 9.83 -4.78 -5.47
C ILE A 96 10.09 -5.00 -3.97
N GLU A 97 9.06 -5.40 -3.23
CA GLU A 97 9.17 -5.65 -1.79
C GLU A 97 10.20 -6.74 -1.46
N ARG A 98 10.18 -7.84 -2.18
CA ARG A 98 11.18 -8.92 -2.01
C ARG A 98 12.59 -8.45 -2.30
N GLN A 99 12.78 -7.65 -3.36
CA GLN A 99 14.09 -7.13 -3.74
C GLN A 99 14.64 -6.18 -2.67
N VAL A 100 13.83 -5.26 -2.16
CA VAL A 100 14.23 -4.36 -1.07
C VAL A 100 14.60 -5.13 0.19
N LYS A 101 13.79 -6.11 0.59
CA LYS A 101 14.09 -6.95 1.76
C LYS A 101 15.42 -7.68 1.63
N LYS A 102 15.73 -8.18 0.42
CA LYS A 102 17.01 -8.83 0.13
C LYS A 102 18.19 -7.86 0.27
N GLU A 103 18.06 -6.65 -0.26
CA GLU A 103 19.09 -5.62 -0.15
C GLU A 103 19.29 -5.18 1.31
N GLN A 104 18.21 -4.99 2.07
CA GLN A 104 18.28 -4.67 3.49
C GLN A 104 18.96 -5.77 4.31
N PHE A 105 18.69 -7.02 4.00
CA PHE A 105 19.34 -8.16 4.63
C PHE A 105 20.85 -8.16 4.36
N SER A 106 21.26 -8.04 3.10
CA SER A 106 22.67 -7.98 2.71
C SER A 106 23.42 -6.81 3.36
N ALA A 107 22.76 -5.64 3.47
CA ALA A 107 23.36 -4.49 4.14
C ALA A 107 23.56 -4.71 5.64
N ARG A 108 22.63 -5.41 6.30
CA ARG A 108 22.81 -5.81 7.71
C ARG A 108 23.97 -6.79 7.91
N GLU A 109 24.04 -7.80 7.05
CA GLU A 109 25.16 -8.77 7.11
C GLU A 109 26.51 -8.09 6.91
N ALA A 110 26.62 -7.17 5.94
CA ALA A 110 27.83 -6.40 5.72
C ALA A 110 28.25 -5.58 6.93
N ARG A 111 27.29 -4.99 7.65
CA ARG A 111 27.56 -4.26 8.91
C ARG A 111 28.09 -5.19 10.00
N TRP A 112 27.47 -6.33 10.21
CA TRP A 112 27.94 -7.30 11.21
C TRP A 112 29.33 -7.86 10.89
N ALA A 113 29.62 -8.09 9.62
CA ALA A 113 30.95 -8.56 9.20
C ALA A 113 32.06 -7.50 9.41
N ALA A 114 31.68 -6.21 9.47
CA ALA A 114 32.62 -5.11 9.70
C ALA A 114 32.88 -4.82 11.19
N GLU A 115 32.01 -5.30 12.09
CA GLU A 115 32.16 -5.18 13.55
C GLU A 115 33.06 -6.27 14.11
#